data_cd5ec839afe5e7d08806486889939f2d
#
_entry.id   cd5ec839afe5e7d08806486889939f2d
#
_cell.length_a   1.000
_cell.length_b   1.000
_cell.length_c   1.000
_cell.angle_alpha   90.00
_cell.angle_beta   90.00
_cell.angle_gamma   90.00
#
_symmetry.space_group_name_H-M   'P 1'
#
loop_
_entity.id
_entity.type
_entity.pdbx_description
1 polymer ?
#
loop_
_entity_poly.entity_id
_entity_poly.type
_entity_poly.pdbx_seq_one_letter_code
_entity_poly.pdbx_strand_id
1 'polypeptide(L)'
;LICDTNFRVIYKNAYAEEIISRNTIISITDKNLLVFENNKLSAEAMIALTNAVRASVESRPGSDTILSLPNGKKNVTITFSPLIPVDDASYASRHHRGGAIINLYDWSMRRPVEPIVLERIFGLSPAEAKVAAKLVEGASISDIAAQTFRTRDTIKSQLKAVFRKTNTNRQGELVALLSATGEIT
;
A
#
# COMPACT_ATOMS: atom_id res chain seq x y z
N LEU A 1 2.06 6.61 6.88
CA LEU A 1 2.48 7.63 7.82
C LEU A 1 1.97 7.33 9.22
N ILE A 2 2.68 7.81 10.24
CA ILE A 2 2.20 7.85 11.61
C ILE A 2 2.34 9.28 12.11
N CYS A 3 1.31 9.78 12.78
CA CYS A 3 1.37 11.07 13.46
C CYS A 3 1.12 10.94 14.97
N ASP A 4 1.65 11.89 15.73
CA ASP A 4 1.43 12.02 17.17
C ASP A 4 0.08 12.72 17.49
N THR A 5 -0.19 12.92 18.78
CA THR A 5 -1.38 13.61 19.27
C THR A 5 -1.42 15.11 18.94
N ASN A 6 -0.32 15.69 18.47
CA ASN A 6 -0.21 17.07 17.99
C ASN A 6 -0.27 17.16 16.46
N PHE A 7 -0.68 16.06 15.79
CA PHE A 7 -0.79 15.95 14.33
C PHE A 7 0.53 16.06 13.59
N ARG A 8 1.67 15.87 14.26
CA ARG A 8 2.98 15.85 13.64
C ARG A 8 3.30 14.48 13.11
N VAL A 9 3.72 14.40 11.87
CA VAL A 9 4.22 13.17 11.26
C VAL A 9 5.52 12.78 11.94
N ILE A 10 5.50 11.63 12.63
CA ILE A 10 6.66 11.09 13.36
C ILE A 10 7.31 9.93 12.61
N TYR A 11 6.60 9.33 11.67
CA TYR A 11 7.11 8.27 10.81
C TYR A 11 6.49 8.35 9.42
N LYS A 12 7.29 8.08 8.41
CA LYS A 12 6.88 7.91 7.02
C LYS A 12 7.69 6.79 6.38
N ASN A 13 7.06 5.90 5.65
CA ASN A 13 7.76 4.91 4.85
C ASN A 13 8.10 5.48 3.45
N ALA A 14 8.98 4.80 2.73
CA ALA A 14 9.42 5.23 1.40
C ALA A 14 8.26 5.41 0.40
N TYR A 15 7.22 4.58 0.51
CA TYR A 15 6.05 4.67 -0.36
C TYR A 15 5.22 5.94 -0.11
N ALA A 16 5.03 6.29 1.15
CA ALA A 16 4.35 7.55 1.49
C ALA A 16 5.17 8.76 1.01
N GLU A 17 6.50 8.72 1.12
CA GLU A 17 7.38 9.75 0.55
C GLU A 17 7.22 9.86 -0.96
N GLU A 18 7.16 8.73 -1.66
CA GLU A 18 6.97 8.70 -3.10
C GLU A 18 5.61 9.27 -3.52
N ILE A 19 4.52 8.89 -2.84
CA ILE A 19 3.19 9.46 -3.10
C ILE A 19 3.20 10.97 -2.89
N ILE A 20 3.74 11.43 -1.77
CA ILE A 20 3.79 12.87 -1.43
C ILE A 20 4.62 13.63 -2.45
N SER A 21 5.78 13.11 -2.86
CA SER A 21 6.66 13.79 -3.83
C SER A 21 6.04 13.90 -5.23
N ARG A 22 5.20 12.96 -5.61
CA ARG A 22 4.52 12.94 -6.91
C ARG A 22 3.18 13.68 -6.96
N ASN A 23 2.65 14.04 -5.79
CA ASN A 23 1.36 14.71 -5.68
C ASN A 23 1.55 16.13 -5.14
N THR A 24 0.88 17.09 -5.77
CA THR A 24 0.82 18.48 -5.28
C THR A 24 -0.25 18.66 -4.19
N ILE A 25 -1.18 17.71 -4.07
CA ILE A 25 -2.35 17.80 -3.18
C ILE A 25 -2.00 17.63 -1.72
N ILE A 26 -0.93 16.86 -1.43
CA ILE A 26 -0.50 16.52 -0.07
C ILE A 26 0.96 16.92 0.08
N SER A 27 1.29 17.61 1.15
CA SER A 27 2.66 17.95 1.50
C SER A 27 2.88 17.83 3.01
N ILE A 28 4.15 17.78 3.41
CA ILE A 28 4.55 17.83 4.80
C ILE A 28 5.40 19.08 4.97
N THR A 29 5.03 19.93 5.92
CA THR A 29 5.76 21.18 6.22
C THR A 29 7.08 20.90 6.95
N ASP A 30 7.96 21.90 7.04
CA ASP A 30 9.20 21.85 7.83
C ASP A 30 8.94 21.55 9.32
N LYS A 31 7.72 21.78 9.81
CA LYS A 31 7.28 21.46 11.16
C LYS A 31 6.68 20.05 11.28
N ASN A 32 6.83 19.23 10.24
CA ASN A 32 6.25 17.89 10.13
C ASN A 32 4.72 17.83 10.19
N LEU A 33 4.02 18.90 9.78
CA LEU A 33 2.56 18.89 9.70
C LEU A 33 2.11 18.49 8.30
N LEU A 34 1.11 17.62 8.22
CA LEU A 34 0.47 17.25 6.97
C LEU A 34 -0.43 18.39 6.49
N VAL A 35 -0.26 18.81 5.25
CA VAL A 35 -1.03 19.89 4.62
C VAL A 35 -1.62 19.43 3.30
N PHE A 36 -2.82 19.90 3.03
CA PHE A 36 -3.54 19.62 1.79
C PHE A 36 -3.73 20.92 1.01
N GLU A 37 -3.57 20.90 -0.31
CA GLU A 37 -3.67 22.07 -1.17
C GLU A 37 -5.08 22.68 -1.19
N ASN A 38 -6.11 21.85 -1.04
CA ASN A 38 -7.52 22.26 -1.07
C ASN A 38 -8.09 22.47 0.33
N ASN A 39 -8.62 23.68 0.59
CA ASN A 39 -9.18 24.05 1.92
C ASN A 39 -10.31 23.13 2.39
N LYS A 40 -11.20 22.68 1.50
CA LYS A 40 -12.28 21.74 1.85
C LYS A 40 -11.69 20.40 2.27
N LEU A 41 -10.73 19.89 1.50
CA LEU A 41 -10.04 18.66 1.81
C LEU A 41 -9.25 18.75 3.11
N SER A 42 -8.58 19.88 3.34
CA SER A 42 -7.89 20.16 4.60
C SER A 42 -8.83 20.08 5.78
N ALA A 43 -10.02 20.64 5.67
CA ALA A 43 -11.02 20.59 6.74
C ALA A 43 -11.51 19.15 7.01
N GLU A 44 -11.85 18.40 5.96
CA GLU A 44 -12.28 17.00 6.07
C GLU A 44 -11.18 16.11 6.65
N ALA A 45 -9.94 16.26 6.18
CA ALA A 45 -8.79 15.52 6.69
C ALA A 45 -8.48 15.85 8.15
N MET A 46 -8.62 17.13 8.55
CA MET A 46 -8.41 17.55 9.93
C MET A 46 -9.47 16.97 10.86
N ILE A 47 -10.74 16.91 10.44
CA ILE A 47 -11.80 16.27 11.20
C ILE A 47 -11.50 14.77 11.37
N ALA A 48 -11.14 14.08 10.29
CA ALA A 48 -10.82 12.66 10.31
C ALA A 48 -9.62 12.37 11.23
N LEU A 49 -8.56 13.15 11.09
CA LEU A 49 -7.36 13.05 11.91
C LEU A 49 -7.64 13.30 13.40
N THR A 50 -8.42 14.33 13.70
CA THR A 50 -8.85 14.65 15.08
C THR A 50 -9.65 13.51 15.70
N ASN A 51 -10.56 12.89 14.94
CA ASN A 51 -11.37 11.78 15.41
C ASN A 51 -10.49 10.53 15.66
N ALA A 52 -9.56 10.23 14.77
CA ALA A 52 -8.62 9.11 14.94
C ALA A 52 -7.73 9.31 16.17
N VAL A 53 -7.14 10.48 16.34
CA VAL A 53 -6.31 10.81 17.52
C VAL A 53 -7.12 10.74 18.81
N ARG A 54 -8.35 11.27 18.83
CA ARG A 54 -9.23 11.18 20.00
C ARG A 54 -9.54 9.72 20.36
N ALA A 55 -9.92 8.90 19.38
CA ALA A 55 -10.19 7.49 19.60
C ALA A 55 -8.95 6.76 20.14
N SER A 56 -7.76 7.10 19.65
CA SER A 56 -6.49 6.56 20.14
C SER A 56 -6.25 6.93 21.61
N VAL A 57 -6.41 8.21 21.99
CA VAL A 57 -6.21 8.68 23.38
C VAL A 57 -7.20 8.03 24.33
N GLU A 58 -8.44 7.83 23.89
CA GLU A 58 -9.51 7.20 24.68
C GLU A 58 -9.42 5.66 24.65
N SER A 59 -8.41 5.09 23.97
CA SER A 59 -8.19 3.64 23.83
C SER A 59 -9.43 2.89 23.36
N ARG A 60 -10.21 3.48 22.47
CA ARG A 60 -11.43 2.88 21.92
C ARG A 60 -11.29 2.62 20.43
N PRO A 61 -12.00 1.59 19.90
CA PRO A 61 -12.06 1.38 18.48
C PRO A 61 -12.54 2.65 17.77
N GLY A 62 -11.77 3.15 16.82
CA GLY A 62 -12.20 4.21 15.91
C GLY A 62 -12.77 3.61 14.64
N SER A 63 -13.63 4.36 13.96
CA SER A 63 -13.96 4.04 12.58
C SER A 63 -12.92 4.67 11.65
N ASP A 64 -12.45 3.90 10.68
CA ASP A 64 -11.60 4.45 9.63
C ASP A 64 -12.38 5.48 8.82
N THR A 65 -11.81 6.65 8.67
CA THR A 65 -12.37 7.66 7.78
C THR A 65 -11.61 7.63 6.46
N ILE A 66 -12.36 7.52 5.37
CA ILE A 66 -11.81 7.43 4.01
C ILE A 66 -12.06 8.75 3.29
N LEU A 67 -11.00 9.35 2.79
CA LEU A 67 -11.06 10.50 1.89
C LEU A 67 -10.54 10.09 0.51
N SER A 68 -11.32 10.35 -0.52
CA SER A 68 -10.90 10.15 -1.90
C SER A 68 -10.58 11.49 -2.54
N LEU A 69 -9.40 11.62 -3.10
CA LEU A 69 -8.94 12.82 -3.78
C LEU A 69 -9.14 12.67 -5.28
N PRO A 70 -10.11 13.35 -5.90
CA PRO A 70 -10.19 13.42 -7.34
C PRO A 70 -9.09 14.34 -7.86
N ASN A 71 -8.02 13.77 -8.39
CA ASN A 71 -6.97 14.51 -9.08
C ASN A 71 -6.90 14.07 -10.54
N GLY A 72 -7.84 14.50 -11.35
CA GLY A 72 -7.90 14.15 -12.77
C GLY A 72 -7.91 12.64 -12.99
N LYS A 73 -6.84 12.08 -13.57
CA LYS A 73 -6.68 10.63 -13.78
C LYS A 73 -6.08 9.89 -12.59
N LYS A 74 -5.71 10.58 -11.52
CA LYS A 74 -5.04 10.00 -10.35
C LYS A 74 -5.97 10.07 -9.15
N ASN A 75 -6.44 8.91 -8.69
CA ASN A 75 -7.24 8.82 -7.47
C ASN A 75 -6.30 8.44 -6.32
N VAL A 76 -6.10 9.36 -5.39
CA VAL A 76 -5.43 9.04 -4.12
C VAL A 76 -6.51 8.86 -3.07
N THR A 77 -6.46 7.76 -2.34
CA THR A 77 -7.30 7.51 -1.17
C THR A 77 -6.46 7.65 0.08
N ILE A 78 -7.01 8.33 1.08
CA ILE A 78 -6.38 8.49 2.39
C ILE A 78 -7.30 7.87 3.43
N THR A 79 -6.75 7.02 4.28
CA THR A 79 -7.48 6.51 5.46
C THR A 79 -6.81 6.97 6.73
N PHE A 80 -7.62 7.27 7.74
CA PHE A 80 -7.19 7.70 9.05
C PHE A 80 -7.68 6.70 10.08
N SER A 81 -6.77 6.04 10.77
CA SER A 81 -7.06 5.02 11.78
C SER A 81 -6.42 5.41 13.12
N PRO A 82 -7.04 5.12 14.27
CA PRO A 82 -6.42 5.38 15.57
C PRO A 82 -5.19 4.48 15.77
N LEU A 83 -4.11 5.07 16.26
CA LEU A 83 -2.97 4.31 16.76
C LEU A 83 -3.22 3.97 18.23
N ILE A 84 -3.78 2.80 18.50
CA ILE A 84 -4.08 2.35 19.86
C ILE A 84 -2.79 1.84 20.51
N PRO A 85 -2.33 2.41 21.63
CA PRO A 85 -1.19 1.89 22.36
C PRO A 85 -1.48 0.47 22.85
N VAL A 86 -0.57 -0.46 22.66
CA VAL A 86 -0.64 -1.76 23.32
C VAL A 86 -0.14 -1.55 24.74
N ASP A 87 -0.95 -1.96 25.74
CA ASP A 87 -0.61 -1.94 27.16
C ASP A 87 0.48 -2.98 27.49
N ASP A 88 1.66 -2.80 26.93
CA ASP A 88 2.85 -3.54 27.35
C ASP A 88 3.71 -2.59 28.17
N ALA A 89 3.74 -2.81 29.49
CA ALA A 89 4.47 -2.00 30.46
C ALA A 89 5.98 -1.91 30.16
N SER A 90 6.51 -2.79 29.31
CA SER A 90 7.91 -2.80 28.88
C SER A 90 8.22 -1.80 27.75
N TYR A 91 7.21 -1.34 26.98
CA TYR A 91 7.34 -0.38 25.88
C TYR A 91 6.74 1.00 26.17
N ALA A 92 6.34 1.24 27.41
CA ALA A 92 5.86 2.56 27.87
C ALA A 92 7.01 3.59 27.90
N SER A 93 7.64 3.82 26.77
CA SER A 93 8.40 5.06 26.57
C SER A 93 7.40 6.21 26.63
N ARG A 94 7.58 7.07 27.61
CA ARG A 94 6.70 8.15 28.08
C ARG A 94 6.28 9.21 27.05
N HIS A 95 6.48 8.96 25.76
CA HIS A 95 6.36 10.00 24.72
C HIS A 95 5.29 9.78 23.66
N HIS A 96 4.65 8.60 23.58
CA HIS A 96 3.67 8.33 22.51
C HIS A 96 2.36 7.77 23.09
N ARG A 97 1.61 8.63 23.78
CA ARG A 97 0.28 8.27 24.29
C ARG A 97 -0.79 8.44 23.21
N GLY A 98 -0.70 7.65 22.15
CA GLY A 98 -1.66 7.67 21.06
C GLY A 98 -1.19 8.45 19.83
N GLY A 99 -2.07 8.54 18.85
CA GLY A 99 -1.81 9.17 17.55
C GLY A 99 -2.74 8.62 16.48
N ALA A 100 -2.35 8.76 15.23
CA ALA A 100 -3.09 8.18 14.12
C ALA A 100 -2.16 7.54 13.08
N ILE A 101 -2.64 6.48 12.48
CA ILE A 101 -2.07 5.89 11.27
C ILE A 101 -2.78 6.50 10.07
N ILE A 102 -2.00 7.01 9.12
CA ILE A 102 -2.51 7.61 7.89
C ILE A 102 -1.99 6.75 6.74
N ASN A 103 -2.89 6.02 6.08
CA ASN A 103 -2.53 5.25 4.90
C ASN A 103 -2.85 6.06 3.64
N LEU A 104 -1.91 6.08 2.73
CA LEU A 104 -2.04 6.73 1.43
C LEU A 104 -2.05 5.65 0.35
N TYR A 105 -3.06 5.66 -0.51
CA TYR A 105 -3.19 4.76 -1.65
C TYR A 105 -3.30 5.58 -2.92
N ASP A 106 -2.31 5.50 -3.79
CA ASP A 106 -2.38 6.04 -5.14
C ASP A 106 -2.73 4.92 -6.12
N TRP A 107 -3.98 4.88 -6.57
CA TRP A 107 -4.48 3.85 -7.49
C TRP A 107 -3.82 3.90 -8.88
N SER A 108 -3.10 4.97 -9.19
CA SER A 108 -2.30 5.07 -10.40
C SER A 108 -0.91 4.44 -10.27
N MET A 109 -0.46 4.26 -9.02
CA MET A 109 0.82 3.62 -8.71
C MET A 109 0.61 2.12 -8.56
N ARG A 110 0.72 1.39 -9.67
CA ARG A 110 0.81 -0.06 -9.59
C ARG A 110 2.14 -0.43 -8.96
N ARG A 111 2.14 -1.03 -7.80
CA ARG A 111 3.35 -1.65 -7.25
C ARG A 111 3.68 -2.87 -8.09
N PRO A 112 4.87 -2.94 -8.68
CA PRO A 112 5.34 -4.17 -9.26
C PRO A 112 5.41 -5.23 -8.16
N VAL A 113 4.85 -6.39 -8.42
CA VAL A 113 5.01 -7.52 -7.51
C VAL A 113 6.43 -8.04 -7.66
N GLU A 114 7.23 -7.93 -6.61
CA GLU A 114 8.63 -8.38 -6.64
C GLU A 114 8.71 -9.89 -6.79
N PRO A 115 9.40 -10.43 -7.81
CA PRO A 115 9.52 -11.86 -8.02
C PRO A 115 10.02 -12.63 -6.79
N ILE A 116 10.97 -12.05 -6.04
CA ILE A 116 11.51 -12.68 -4.83
C ILE A 116 10.46 -12.92 -3.74
N VAL A 117 9.45 -12.06 -3.66
CA VAL A 117 8.32 -12.23 -2.73
C VAL A 117 7.48 -13.43 -3.15
N LEU A 118 7.21 -13.56 -4.45
CA LEU A 118 6.47 -14.70 -5.01
C LEU A 118 7.22 -16.02 -4.83
N GLU A 119 8.54 -16.00 -4.98
CA GLU A 119 9.39 -17.16 -4.72
C GLU A 119 9.23 -17.65 -3.27
N ARG A 120 9.28 -16.72 -2.32
CA ARG A 120 9.20 -17.04 -0.89
C ARG A 120 7.81 -17.48 -0.43
N ILE A 121 6.76 -16.80 -0.90
CA ILE A 121 5.38 -17.07 -0.45
C ILE A 121 4.84 -18.35 -1.08
N PHE A 122 5.05 -18.54 -2.40
CA PHE A 122 4.43 -19.62 -3.16
C PHE A 122 5.40 -20.73 -3.59
N GLY A 123 6.67 -20.64 -3.21
CA GLY A 123 7.69 -21.62 -3.63
C GLY A 123 7.92 -21.63 -5.15
N LEU A 124 7.74 -20.47 -5.82
CA LEU A 124 7.99 -20.37 -7.25
C LEU A 124 9.50 -20.43 -7.54
N SER A 125 9.86 -21.00 -8.68
CA SER A 125 11.23 -20.81 -9.18
C SER A 125 11.43 -19.39 -9.68
N PRO A 126 12.67 -18.88 -9.79
CA PRO A 126 12.93 -17.53 -10.30
C PRO A 126 12.32 -17.25 -11.68
N ALA A 127 12.25 -18.26 -12.54
CA ALA A 127 11.63 -18.13 -13.87
C ALA A 127 10.10 -18.05 -13.78
N GLU A 128 9.48 -18.87 -12.93
CA GLU A 128 8.04 -18.85 -12.67
C GLU A 128 7.61 -17.54 -12.02
N ALA A 129 8.37 -17.05 -11.05
CA ALA A 129 8.10 -15.80 -10.35
C ALA A 129 8.17 -14.59 -11.30
N LYS A 130 9.15 -14.54 -12.21
CA LYS A 130 9.24 -13.50 -13.24
C LYS A 130 8.04 -13.52 -14.19
N VAL A 131 7.58 -14.69 -14.61
CA VAL A 131 6.39 -14.81 -15.47
C VAL A 131 5.14 -14.36 -14.71
N ALA A 132 5.00 -14.77 -13.46
CA ALA A 132 3.89 -14.39 -12.60
C ALA A 132 3.83 -12.86 -12.37
N ALA A 133 4.94 -12.23 -12.03
CA ALA A 133 5.03 -10.78 -11.84
C ALA A 133 4.64 -10.01 -13.11
N LYS A 134 5.17 -10.39 -14.27
CA LYS A 134 4.80 -9.76 -15.55
C LYS A 134 3.33 -9.95 -15.91
N LEU A 135 2.73 -11.07 -15.53
CA LEU A 135 1.31 -11.29 -15.72
C LEU A 135 0.46 -10.32 -14.88
N VAL A 136 0.87 -10.06 -13.63
CA VAL A 136 0.24 -9.05 -12.76
C VAL A 136 0.36 -7.64 -13.34
N GLU A 137 1.49 -7.33 -14.00
CA GLU A 137 1.69 -6.07 -14.72
C GLU A 137 0.77 -5.93 -15.94
N GLY A 138 0.05 -7.00 -16.31
CA GLY A 138 -0.88 -7.02 -17.43
C GLY A 138 -0.25 -7.43 -18.76
N ALA A 139 0.99 -7.97 -18.76
CA ALA A 139 1.63 -8.46 -19.95
C ALA A 139 0.94 -9.74 -20.48
N SER A 140 0.76 -9.83 -21.79
CA SER A 140 0.29 -11.07 -22.43
C SER A 140 1.38 -12.14 -22.48
N ILE A 141 0.98 -13.40 -22.67
CA ILE A 141 1.93 -14.52 -22.85
C ILE A 141 2.93 -14.22 -23.99
N SER A 142 2.47 -13.52 -25.03
CA SER A 142 3.31 -13.12 -26.17
C SER A 142 4.34 -12.08 -25.79
N ASP A 143 3.93 -11.09 -25.00
CA ASP A 143 4.81 -10.02 -24.51
C ASP A 143 5.85 -10.59 -23.56
N ILE A 144 5.44 -11.48 -22.66
CA ILE A 144 6.34 -12.16 -21.73
C ILE A 144 7.36 -12.99 -22.50
N ALA A 145 6.92 -13.74 -23.51
CA ALA A 145 7.80 -14.55 -24.35
C ALA A 145 8.85 -13.68 -25.07
N ALA A 146 8.43 -12.57 -25.66
CA ALA A 146 9.32 -11.61 -26.32
C ALA A 146 10.32 -10.97 -25.33
N GLN A 147 9.85 -10.49 -24.19
CA GLN A 147 10.68 -9.82 -23.17
C GLN A 147 11.68 -10.76 -22.49
N THR A 148 11.36 -12.06 -22.40
CA THR A 148 12.22 -13.06 -21.75
C THR A 148 13.06 -13.87 -22.73
N PHE A 149 12.95 -13.59 -24.03
CA PHE A 149 13.60 -14.36 -25.11
C PHE A 149 13.29 -15.86 -25.02
N ARG A 150 12.03 -16.20 -24.72
CA ARG A 150 11.54 -17.59 -24.60
C ARG A 150 10.41 -17.84 -25.59
N THR A 151 10.12 -19.11 -25.84
CA THR A 151 8.95 -19.48 -26.65
C THR A 151 7.66 -19.33 -25.86
N ARG A 152 6.54 -19.11 -26.56
CA ARG A 152 5.21 -19.07 -25.91
C ARG A 152 4.89 -20.37 -25.16
N ASP A 153 5.34 -21.51 -25.66
CA ASP A 153 5.11 -22.80 -25.03
C ASP A 153 5.90 -22.96 -23.73
N THR A 154 7.12 -22.40 -23.69
CA THR A 154 7.89 -22.30 -22.44
C THR A 154 7.14 -21.46 -21.40
N ILE A 155 6.60 -20.31 -21.79
CA ILE A 155 5.83 -19.44 -20.87
C ILE A 155 4.56 -20.12 -20.40
N LYS A 156 3.81 -20.81 -21.29
CA LYS A 156 2.63 -21.59 -20.91
C LYS A 156 2.97 -22.70 -19.92
N SER A 157 4.08 -23.40 -20.10
CA SER A 157 4.53 -24.45 -19.20
C SER A 157 4.88 -23.89 -17.82
N GLN A 158 5.59 -22.76 -17.77
CA GLN A 158 5.89 -22.05 -16.52
C GLN A 158 4.59 -21.57 -15.83
N LEU A 159 3.67 -21.00 -16.59
CA LEU A 159 2.39 -20.54 -16.06
C LEU A 159 1.54 -21.70 -15.49
N LYS A 160 1.55 -22.88 -16.14
CA LYS A 160 0.91 -24.07 -15.61
C LYS A 160 1.50 -24.49 -14.25
N ALA A 161 2.83 -24.37 -14.08
CA ALA A 161 3.48 -24.64 -12.80
C ALA A 161 3.09 -23.58 -11.75
N VAL A 162 3.01 -22.30 -12.14
CA VAL A 162 2.52 -21.23 -11.26
C VAL A 162 1.11 -21.54 -10.77
N PHE A 163 0.16 -21.82 -11.65
CA PHE A 163 -1.22 -22.19 -11.28
C PHE A 163 -1.28 -23.32 -10.25
N ARG A 164 -0.48 -24.38 -10.48
CA ARG A 164 -0.42 -25.51 -9.53
C ARG A 164 0.11 -25.09 -8.17
N LYS A 165 1.18 -24.29 -8.12
CA LYS A 165 1.84 -23.88 -6.86
C LYS A 165 1.03 -22.86 -6.08
N THR A 166 0.25 -22.02 -6.76
CA THR A 166 -0.63 -21.03 -6.15
C THR A 166 -2.05 -21.56 -5.88
N ASN A 167 -2.32 -22.81 -6.27
CA ASN A 167 -3.65 -23.43 -6.17
C ASN A 167 -4.76 -22.60 -6.84
N THR A 168 -4.45 -22.00 -8.00
CA THR A 168 -5.40 -21.22 -8.81
C THR A 168 -5.67 -21.94 -10.14
N ASN A 169 -6.82 -21.67 -10.76
CA ASN A 169 -7.22 -22.33 -12.01
C ASN A 169 -7.46 -21.35 -13.16
N ARG A 170 -7.62 -20.07 -12.84
CA ARG A 170 -7.93 -19.02 -13.82
C ARG A 170 -6.94 -17.86 -13.67
N GLN A 171 -6.63 -17.22 -14.79
CA GLN A 171 -5.71 -16.08 -14.81
C GLN A 171 -6.19 -14.94 -13.89
N GLY A 172 -7.49 -14.65 -13.87
CA GLY A 172 -8.05 -13.63 -12.99
C GLY A 172 -7.87 -13.93 -11.50
N GLU A 173 -8.05 -15.19 -11.09
CA GLU A 173 -7.79 -15.64 -9.71
C GLU A 173 -6.31 -15.49 -9.35
N LEU A 174 -5.44 -15.91 -10.26
CA LEU A 174 -4.00 -15.79 -10.07
C LEU A 174 -3.59 -14.32 -9.91
N VAL A 175 -4.02 -13.45 -10.83
CA VAL A 175 -3.70 -12.02 -10.78
C VAL A 175 -4.22 -11.38 -9.50
N ALA A 176 -5.45 -11.69 -9.08
CA ALA A 176 -6.01 -11.17 -7.83
C ALA A 176 -5.19 -11.62 -6.60
N LEU A 177 -4.85 -12.92 -6.53
CA LEU A 177 -4.03 -13.47 -5.45
C LEU A 177 -2.65 -12.81 -5.38
N LEU A 178 -1.97 -12.71 -6.53
CA LEU A 178 -0.62 -12.18 -6.58
C LEU A 178 -0.58 -10.65 -6.36
N SER A 179 -1.61 -9.91 -6.81
CA SER A 179 -1.69 -8.47 -6.56
C SER A 179 -1.77 -8.14 -5.08
N ALA A 180 -2.46 -8.96 -4.30
CA ALA A 180 -2.55 -8.80 -2.84
C ALA A 180 -1.18 -8.94 -2.15
N THR A 181 -0.21 -9.65 -2.75
CA THR A 181 1.15 -9.77 -2.17
C THR A 181 2.00 -8.52 -2.36
N GLY A 182 1.70 -7.69 -3.37
CA GLY A 182 2.38 -6.41 -3.59
C GLY A 182 2.08 -5.36 -2.50
N GLU A 183 1.03 -5.58 -1.70
CA GLU A 183 0.67 -4.71 -0.58
C GLU A 183 1.45 -5.03 0.71
N ILE A 184 2.17 -6.15 0.74
CA ILE A 184 2.89 -6.65 1.94
C ILE A 184 4.34 -6.13 1.97
N THR A 185 4.84 -5.55 0.89
CA THR A 185 6.22 -5.05 0.75
C THR A 185 6.26 -3.54 0.88
#